data_6aa74a9432666da0a81f6cd215781b93
#
_entry.id   6aa74a9432666da0a81f6cd215781b93
#
_cell.length_a   1.000
_cell.length_b   1.000
_cell.length_c   1.000
_cell.angle_alpha   90.00
_cell.angle_beta   90.00
_cell.angle_gamma   90.00
#
_symmetry.space_group_name_H-M   'P 1'
#
loop_
_entity.id
_entity.type
_entity.pdbx_description
1 polymer ?
#
loop_
_entity_poly.entity_id
_entity_poly.type
_entity_poly.pdbx_seq_one_letter_code
_entity_poly.pdbx_strand_id
1 'polypeptide(L)'
;MSNEYSDKKTWQLFAEGKTKGVFQLESNLGKAWSKKLAPNNIEELSALIAIIRPGCLKAYVDGKSMTQHFIDRKHGREEVTYLHESLEEILAPTYGVLVYQEQSMRIAQKIAGFDLQEADELRKAIGKKKADLMAKVKKKFIAGAKKTKIVNKEEAEEIFGWIQASSRYAFNKSHSISYAVCSYWSAYQKAHNPEEFFLSYLYYANEKQDPHQEIYELISEAKLFDIQARTPSIANYQDKFNTHNGKIYFGIKDIKSLTGKTGDNVLNAITEAEKVLDKKITKFTWIEILLFLAPLINSTAFKALSSIGFFRDFNGKITRNKALYDYEIYRVLTAAEKKWLLNNYSNKKWKSLTNALQDLAPTKKEGGGTSKQERKQVIENEI
;
A
#
# COMPACT_ATOMS: atom_id res chain seq x y z
N MET A 1 10.54 -26.46 -16.73
CA MET A 1 9.58 -25.40 -16.35
C MET A 1 9.84 -24.21 -17.25
N SER A 2 8.79 -23.70 -17.86
CA SER A 2 8.83 -22.66 -18.87
C SER A 2 9.50 -21.38 -18.39
N ASN A 3 10.03 -20.56 -19.31
CA ASN A 3 10.57 -19.21 -19.09
C ASN A 3 9.59 -18.20 -18.41
N GLU A 4 8.46 -18.68 -17.95
CA GLU A 4 7.32 -17.90 -17.47
C GLU A 4 7.64 -17.09 -16.20
N TYR A 5 8.55 -17.58 -15.34
CA TYR A 5 8.93 -16.92 -14.09
C TYR A 5 10.42 -16.54 -14.06
N SER A 6 10.98 -16.13 -15.21
CA SER A 6 12.42 -15.84 -15.34
C SER A 6 12.76 -14.34 -15.38
N ASP A 7 11.78 -13.47 -15.15
CA ASP A 7 11.97 -12.02 -15.25
C ASP A 7 12.87 -11.46 -14.15
N LYS A 8 14.07 -11.03 -14.54
CA LYS A 8 15.09 -10.52 -13.60
C LYS A 8 14.66 -9.29 -12.85
N LYS A 9 13.88 -8.39 -13.48
CA LYS A 9 13.41 -7.15 -12.87
C LYS A 9 12.46 -7.44 -11.71
N THR A 10 11.58 -8.42 -11.88
CA THR A 10 10.68 -8.90 -10.84
C THR A 10 11.43 -9.50 -9.66
N TRP A 11 12.43 -10.36 -9.90
CA TRP A 11 13.24 -10.95 -8.83
C TRP A 11 14.08 -9.91 -8.10
N GLN A 12 14.61 -8.93 -8.81
CA GLN A 12 15.33 -7.82 -8.20
C GLN A 12 14.45 -7.01 -7.23
N LEU A 13 13.16 -6.81 -7.56
CA LEU A 13 12.20 -6.14 -6.68
C LEU A 13 12.07 -6.87 -5.33
N PHE A 14 12.00 -8.21 -5.34
CA PHE A 14 12.02 -9.01 -4.10
C PHE A 14 13.34 -8.87 -3.34
N ALA A 15 14.47 -8.95 -4.03
CA ALA A 15 15.80 -8.83 -3.42
C ALA A 15 16.05 -7.45 -2.79
N GLU A 16 15.45 -6.40 -3.32
CA GLU A 16 15.51 -5.05 -2.77
C GLU A 16 14.49 -4.80 -1.65
N GLY A 17 13.54 -5.72 -1.45
CA GLY A 17 12.47 -5.59 -0.46
C GLY A 17 11.42 -4.53 -0.82
N LYS A 18 11.30 -4.18 -2.09
CA LYS A 18 10.30 -3.22 -2.61
C LYS A 18 8.94 -3.89 -2.77
N THR A 19 8.43 -4.48 -1.69
CA THR A 19 7.27 -5.39 -1.73
C THR A 19 5.98 -4.80 -1.15
N LYS A 20 5.87 -3.48 -0.94
CA LYS A 20 4.59 -2.85 -0.58
C LYS A 20 3.56 -3.09 -1.69
N GLY A 21 2.38 -3.57 -1.30
CA GLY A 21 1.33 -3.96 -2.24
C GLY A 21 1.58 -5.30 -2.98
N VAL A 22 2.73 -5.96 -2.77
CA VAL A 22 2.96 -7.30 -3.29
C VAL A 22 2.25 -8.31 -2.39
N PHE A 23 1.39 -9.13 -2.98
CA PHE A 23 0.59 -10.12 -2.26
C PHE A 23 1.43 -10.93 -1.27
N GLN A 24 0.97 -11.10 -0.03
CA GLN A 24 1.62 -11.79 1.10
C GLN A 24 2.93 -11.18 1.63
N LEU A 25 3.57 -10.24 0.94
CA LEU A 25 4.91 -9.72 1.29
C LEU A 25 4.93 -8.21 1.55
N GLU A 26 3.76 -7.56 1.65
CA GLU A 26 3.64 -6.12 1.83
C GLU A 26 3.99 -5.61 3.24
N SER A 27 3.92 -6.48 4.27
CA SER A 27 4.24 -6.12 5.64
C SER A 27 5.73 -5.83 5.84
N ASN A 28 6.08 -5.09 6.90
CA ASN A 28 7.49 -4.85 7.27
C ASN A 28 8.27 -6.16 7.45
N LEU A 29 7.62 -7.19 8.00
CA LEU A 29 8.20 -8.52 8.11
C LEU A 29 8.45 -9.13 6.73
N GLY A 30 7.45 -9.10 5.85
CA GLY A 30 7.57 -9.59 4.47
C GLY A 30 8.68 -8.90 3.69
N LYS A 31 8.75 -7.57 3.74
CA LYS A 31 9.83 -6.77 3.14
C LYS A 31 11.21 -7.18 3.64
N ALA A 32 11.38 -7.27 4.96
CA ALA A 32 12.67 -7.57 5.57
C ALA A 32 13.16 -8.99 5.20
N TRP A 33 12.29 -9.99 5.25
CA TRP A 33 12.66 -11.36 4.93
C TRP A 33 12.79 -11.61 3.43
N SER A 34 12.00 -10.92 2.58
CA SER A 34 12.18 -10.92 1.13
C SER A 34 13.59 -10.44 0.75
N LYS A 35 14.02 -9.31 1.32
CA LYS A 35 15.36 -8.78 1.12
C LYS A 35 16.46 -9.72 1.61
N LYS A 36 16.27 -10.37 2.78
CA LYS A 36 17.26 -11.30 3.33
C LYS A 36 17.39 -12.58 2.50
N LEU A 37 16.28 -13.12 2.02
CA LEU A 37 16.27 -14.32 1.21
C LEU A 37 16.71 -14.04 -0.23
N ALA A 38 16.27 -12.91 -0.80
CA ALA A 38 16.45 -12.56 -2.21
C ALA A 38 16.06 -13.74 -3.14
N PRO A 39 14.77 -14.15 -3.16
CA PRO A 39 14.34 -15.27 -3.97
C PRO A 39 14.58 -14.98 -5.46
N ASN A 40 14.92 -16.01 -6.22
CA ASN A 40 15.16 -15.92 -7.67
C ASN A 40 14.37 -16.96 -8.50
N ASN A 41 13.50 -17.72 -7.85
CA ASN A 41 12.59 -18.68 -8.46
C ASN A 41 11.34 -18.89 -7.59
N ILE A 42 10.31 -19.52 -8.18
CA ILE A 42 9.01 -19.74 -7.51
C ILE A 42 9.13 -20.68 -6.30
N GLU A 43 10.00 -21.67 -6.33
CA GLU A 43 10.20 -22.58 -5.18
C GLU A 43 10.73 -21.82 -3.96
N GLU A 44 11.70 -20.93 -4.13
CA GLU A 44 12.23 -20.09 -3.05
C GLU A 44 11.20 -19.07 -2.57
N LEU A 45 10.44 -18.47 -3.48
CA LEU A 45 9.36 -17.54 -3.11
C LEU A 45 8.26 -18.27 -2.32
N SER A 46 7.91 -19.48 -2.73
CA SER A 46 6.99 -20.35 -2.00
C SER A 46 7.53 -20.69 -0.60
N ALA A 47 8.80 -21.06 -0.51
CA ALA A 47 9.44 -21.34 0.77
C ALA A 47 9.42 -20.09 1.67
N LEU A 48 9.72 -18.90 1.13
CA LEU A 48 9.64 -17.64 1.88
C LEU A 48 8.26 -17.45 2.51
N ILE A 49 7.18 -17.58 1.74
CA ILE A 49 5.81 -17.47 2.22
C ILE A 49 5.51 -18.49 3.31
N ALA A 50 6.06 -19.70 3.19
CA ALA A 50 5.87 -20.75 4.17
C ALA A 50 6.61 -20.49 5.50
N ILE A 51 7.83 -19.91 5.46
CA ILE A 51 8.72 -19.80 6.62
C ILE A 51 8.66 -18.46 7.36
N ILE A 52 8.10 -17.40 6.79
CA ILE A 52 7.97 -16.08 7.46
C ILE A 52 6.80 -16.02 8.46
N ARG A 53 6.37 -17.13 8.99
CA ARG A 53 5.28 -17.24 9.94
C ARG A 53 5.80 -17.50 11.35
N PRO A 54 5.01 -17.15 12.40
CA PRO A 54 5.45 -17.31 13.78
C PRO A 54 5.98 -18.70 14.12
N GLY A 55 5.44 -19.76 13.47
CA GLY A 55 5.88 -21.12 13.70
C GLY A 55 7.36 -21.34 13.37
N CYS A 56 7.79 -21.01 12.15
CA CYS A 56 9.19 -21.17 11.72
C CYS A 56 10.11 -20.12 12.36
N LEU A 57 9.63 -18.87 12.49
CA LEU A 57 10.40 -17.78 13.09
C LEU A 57 10.71 -18.02 14.59
N LYS A 58 9.88 -18.81 15.28
CA LYS A 58 10.05 -19.17 16.70
C LYS A 58 10.55 -20.62 16.91
N ALA A 59 10.76 -21.38 15.86
CA ALA A 59 11.37 -22.71 15.93
C ALA A 59 12.89 -22.57 15.87
N TYR A 60 13.55 -22.68 17.01
CA TYR A 60 14.99 -22.52 17.12
C TYR A 60 15.70 -23.87 17.17
N VAL A 61 16.81 -23.98 16.45
CA VAL A 61 17.77 -25.07 16.49
C VAL A 61 19.14 -24.41 16.50
N ASP A 62 20.06 -24.84 17.36
CA ASP A 62 21.43 -24.33 17.49
C ASP A 62 21.49 -22.79 17.57
N GLY A 63 20.54 -22.20 18.30
CA GLY A 63 20.50 -20.75 18.55
C GLY A 63 19.95 -19.89 17.40
N LYS A 64 19.55 -20.50 16.28
CA LYS A 64 18.96 -19.81 15.12
C LYS A 64 17.54 -20.28 14.85
N SER A 65 16.69 -19.43 14.25
CA SER A 65 15.39 -19.87 13.77
C SER A 65 15.49 -20.72 12.51
N MET A 66 14.52 -21.61 12.27
CA MET A 66 14.46 -22.39 11.05
C MET A 66 14.48 -21.52 9.77
N THR A 67 13.85 -20.35 9.85
CA THR A 67 13.88 -19.36 8.77
C THR A 67 15.30 -18.84 8.52
N GLN A 68 16.07 -18.61 9.58
CA GLN A 68 17.46 -18.14 9.44
C GLN A 68 18.38 -19.23 8.90
N HIS A 69 18.22 -20.51 9.32
CA HIS A 69 18.95 -21.65 8.73
C HIS A 69 18.70 -21.75 7.23
N PHE A 70 17.43 -21.68 6.80
CA PHE A 70 17.09 -21.72 5.39
C PHE A 70 17.83 -20.65 4.57
N ILE A 71 17.83 -19.40 5.08
CA ILE A 71 18.49 -18.28 4.40
C ILE A 71 20.00 -18.42 4.40
N ASP A 72 20.60 -18.81 5.53
CA ASP A 72 22.05 -18.93 5.64
C ASP A 72 22.57 -20.05 4.73
N ARG A 73 21.85 -21.17 4.63
CA ARG A 73 22.17 -22.29 3.75
C ARG A 73 22.00 -21.93 2.28
N LYS A 74 20.93 -21.23 1.90
CA LYS A 74 20.77 -20.69 0.56
C LYS A 74 21.94 -19.84 0.10
N HIS A 75 22.45 -18.99 0.99
CA HIS A 75 23.54 -18.05 0.68
C HIS A 75 24.92 -18.63 0.95
N GLY A 76 25.04 -19.95 1.26
CA GLY A 76 26.31 -20.59 1.53
C GLY A 76 27.03 -20.13 2.83
N ARG A 77 26.29 -19.48 3.74
CA ARG A 77 26.80 -19.07 5.05
C ARG A 77 26.73 -20.18 6.09
N GLU A 78 25.98 -21.22 5.79
CA GLU A 78 25.82 -22.43 6.57
C GLU A 78 25.81 -23.63 5.62
N GLU A 79 26.50 -24.71 6.00
CA GLU A 79 26.53 -25.94 5.22
C GLU A 79 25.17 -26.65 5.22
N VAL A 80 24.74 -27.17 4.08
CA VAL A 80 23.52 -27.97 3.98
C VAL A 80 23.82 -29.37 4.45
N THR A 81 23.21 -29.78 5.55
CA THR A 81 23.36 -31.11 6.14
C THR A 81 22.04 -31.86 6.12
N TYR A 82 22.11 -33.18 6.03
CA TYR A 82 20.96 -34.08 6.09
C TYR A 82 21.18 -35.09 7.20
N LEU A 83 20.10 -35.46 7.94
CA LEU A 83 20.16 -36.51 8.97
C LEU A 83 20.53 -37.89 8.39
N HIS A 84 20.25 -38.10 7.13
CA HIS A 84 20.67 -39.28 6.36
C HIS A 84 20.71 -38.90 4.88
N GLU A 85 21.67 -39.49 4.13
CA GLU A 85 21.87 -39.20 2.69
C GLU A 85 20.61 -39.42 1.85
N SER A 86 19.81 -40.42 2.17
CA SER A 86 18.54 -40.67 1.48
C SER A 86 17.53 -39.53 1.53
N LEU A 87 17.69 -38.55 2.42
CA LEU A 87 16.79 -37.40 2.56
C LEU A 87 17.14 -36.25 1.59
N GLU A 88 18.33 -36.28 1.00
CA GLU A 88 18.81 -35.19 0.13
C GLU A 88 17.85 -34.91 -1.01
N GLU A 89 17.41 -35.91 -1.77
CA GLU A 89 16.47 -35.74 -2.88
C GLU A 89 15.17 -35.02 -2.50
N ILE A 90 14.71 -35.21 -1.24
CA ILE A 90 13.46 -34.63 -0.74
C ILE A 90 13.69 -33.21 -0.23
N LEU A 91 14.85 -32.93 0.36
CA LEU A 91 15.13 -31.73 1.12
C LEU A 91 16.06 -30.74 0.42
N ALA A 92 16.76 -31.16 -0.66
CA ALA A 92 17.62 -30.28 -1.43
C ALA A 92 16.91 -29.01 -1.92
N PRO A 93 15.63 -29.05 -2.41
CA PRO A 93 14.90 -27.86 -2.82
C PRO A 93 14.62 -26.85 -1.68
N THR A 94 14.78 -27.26 -0.44
CA THR A 94 14.60 -26.43 0.77
C THR A 94 15.86 -26.34 1.62
N TYR A 95 17.02 -26.54 1.01
CA TYR A 95 18.35 -26.44 1.66
C TYR A 95 18.45 -27.26 2.95
N GLY A 96 17.93 -28.50 2.91
CA GLY A 96 17.94 -29.39 4.09
C GLY A 96 16.95 -29.03 5.18
N VAL A 97 16.10 -28.02 5.01
CA VAL A 97 15.09 -27.63 5.98
C VAL A 97 13.74 -28.29 5.70
N LEU A 98 13.12 -28.88 6.69
CA LEU A 98 11.79 -29.49 6.58
C LEU A 98 10.72 -28.38 6.68
N VAL A 99 10.25 -27.89 5.52
CA VAL A 99 9.30 -26.76 5.39
C VAL A 99 7.87 -27.25 5.17
N TYR A 100 7.69 -28.29 4.37
CA TYR A 100 6.39 -28.70 3.85
C TYR A 100 5.89 -30.02 4.44
N GLN A 101 4.57 -30.13 4.63
CA GLN A 101 3.92 -31.37 5.02
C GLN A 101 4.19 -32.51 4.03
N GLU A 102 4.21 -32.18 2.75
CA GLU A 102 4.48 -33.13 1.66
C GLU A 102 5.89 -33.70 1.72
N GLN A 103 6.87 -32.96 2.24
CA GLN A 103 8.21 -33.52 2.49
C GLN A 103 8.17 -34.57 3.59
N SER A 104 7.42 -34.34 4.67
CA SER A 104 7.22 -35.37 5.73
C SER A 104 6.56 -36.62 5.17
N MET A 105 5.60 -36.49 4.27
CA MET A 105 4.95 -37.62 3.60
C MET A 105 5.95 -38.41 2.75
N ARG A 106 6.76 -37.73 1.91
CA ARG A 106 7.77 -38.36 1.07
C ARG A 106 8.87 -39.02 1.89
N ILE A 107 9.28 -38.45 3.01
CA ILE A 107 10.22 -39.05 3.95
C ILE A 107 9.63 -40.35 4.50
N ALA A 108 8.36 -40.35 4.94
CA ALA A 108 7.71 -41.54 5.44
C ALA A 108 7.58 -42.66 4.35
N GLN A 109 7.28 -42.29 3.14
CA GLN A 109 7.25 -43.24 2.02
C GLN A 109 8.64 -43.84 1.75
N LYS A 110 9.69 -43.00 1.68
CA LYS A 110 11.05 -43.43 1.38
C LYS A 110 11.67 -44.25 2.50
N ILE A 111 11.60 -43.76 3.73
CA ILE A 111 12.27 -44.38 4.89
C ILE A 111 11.45 -45.55 5.46
N ALA A 112 10.13 -45.41 5.58
CA ALA A 112 9.29 -46.39 6.26
C ALA A 112 8.41 -47.22 5.30
N GLY A 113 8.51 -46.99 3.98
CA GLY A 113 7.74 -47.72 2.98
C GLY A 113 6.24 -47.47 3.07
N PHE A 114 5.83 -46.28 3.55
CA PHE A 114 4.42 -45.91 3.62
C PHE A 114 3.80 -45.85 2.23
N ASP A 115 2.59 -46.35 2.10
CA ASP A 115 1.77 -46.04 0.95
C ASP A 115 1.18 -44.62 1.02
N LEU A 116 0.44 -44.24 -0.03
CA LEU A 116 -0.16 -42.90 -0.10
C LEU A 116 -1.17 -42.63 1.03
N GLN A 117 -1.91 -43.68 1.46
CA GLN A 117 -2.92 -43.56 2.51
C GLN A 117 -2.26 -43.38 3.87
N GLU A 118 -1.22 -44.17 4.15
CA GLU A 118 -0.42 -44.09 5.39
C GLU A 118 0.31 -42.75 5.48
N ALA A 119 0.84 -42.22 4.38
CA ALA A 119 1.46 -40.90 4.31
C ALA A 119 0.43 -39.79 4.54
N ASP A 120 -0.81 -39.95 4.06
CA ASP A 120 -1.90 -39.00 4.34
C ASP A 120 -2.36 -39.07 5.80
N GLU A 121 -2.34 -40.24 6.42
CA GLU A 121 -2.56 -40.37 7.88
C GLU A 121 -1.52 -39.56 8.68
N LEU A 122 -0.24 -39.60 8.28
CA LEU A 122 0.82 -38.79 8.87
C LEU A 122 0.52 -37.28 8.69
N ARG A 123 0.16 -36.86 7.47
CA ARG A 123 -0.21 -35.48 7.19
C ARG A 123 -1.39 -35.00 8.06
N LYS A 124 -2.41 -35.86 8.23
CA LYS A 124 -3.55 -35.59 9.11
C LYS A 124 -3.13 -35.50 10.59
N ALA A 125 -2.21 -36.35 11.04
CA ALA A 125 -1.66 -36.30 12.39
C ALA A 125 -0.92 -34.98 12.66
N ILE A 126 -0.09 -34.54 11.70
CA ILE A 126 0.61 -33.26 11.70
C ILE A 126 -0.41 -32.10 11.78
N GLY A 127 -1.38 -32.05 10.87
CA GLY A 127 -2.35 -30.96 10.76
C GLY A 127 -3.29 -30.84 11.97
N LYS A 128 -3.78 -31.97 12.49
CA LYS A 128 -4.71 -32.02 13.64
C LYS A 128 -4.04 -31.92 15.01
N LYS A 129 -2.72 -32.04 15.08
CA LYS A 129 -1.92 -31.99 16.32
C LYS A 129 -2.40 -32.95 17.41
N LYS A 130 -2.92 -34.13 17.00
CA LYS A 130 -3.44 -35.17 17.95
C LYS A 130 -2.31 -36.08 18.37
N ALA A 131 -1.96 -36.07 19.64
CA ALA A 131 -0.86 -36.86 20.23
C ALA A 131 -1.04 -38.35 20.00
N ASP A 132 -2.26 -38.90 20.24
CA ASP A 132 -2.55 -40.34 20.07
C ASP A 132 -2.36 -40.81 18.62
N LEU A 133 -2.82 -40.01 17.66
CA LEU A 133 -2.64 -40.33 16.24
C LEU A 133 -1.16 -40.28 15.86
N MET A 134 -0.42 -39.29 16.34
CA MET A 134 1.01 -39.18 16.12
C MET A 134 1.79 -40.36 16.71
N ALA A 135 1.43 -40.80 17.92
CA ALA A 135 2.03 -41.99 18.56
C ALA A 135 1.78 -43.29 17.75
N LYS A 136 0.55 -43.44 17.22
CA LYS A 136 0.20 -44.58 16.36
C LYS A 136 1.04 -44.58 15.06
N VAL A 137 1.15 -43.43 14.41
CA VAL A 137 1.92 -43.25 13.18
C VAL A 137 3.42 -43.49 13.46
N LYS A 138 3.95 -43.01 14.59
CA LYS A 138 5.35 -43.26 14.99
C LYS A 138 5.66 -44.75 15.04
N LYS A 139 4.81 -45.55 15.71
CA LYS A 139 5.00 -47.04 15.79
C LYS A 139 5.05 -47.66 14.37
N LYS A 140 4.13 -47.23 13.53
CA LYS A 140 4.09 -47.69 12.11
C LYS A 140 5.36 -47.32 11.34
N PHE A 141 5.83 -46.05 11.52
CA PHE A 141 7.05 -45.54 10.86
C PHE A 141 8.30 -46.35 11.27
N ILE A 142 8.52 -46.56 12.55
CA ILE A 142 9.66 -47.35 13.06
C ILE A 142 9.60 -48.80 12.58
N ALA A 143 8.42 -49.42 12.58
CA ALA A 143 8.23 -50.76 12.07
C ALA A 143 8.49 -50.88 10.57
N GLY A 144 8.08 -49.83 9.80
CA GLY A 144 8.33 -49.71 8.35
C GLY A 144 9.83 -49.53 8.05
N ALA A 145 10.51 -48.64 8.75
CA ALA A 145 11.93 -48.38 8.59
C ALA A 145 12.78 -49.66 8.85
N LYS A 146 12.40 -50.47 9.83
CA LYS A 146 13.03 -51.75 10.06
C LYS A 146 12.89 -52.74 8.88
N LYS A 147 11.79 -52.66 8.11
CA LYS A 147 11.56 -53.50 6.91
C LYS A 147 12.32 -52.98 5.69
N THR A 148 12.37 -51.68 5.48
CA THR A 148 13.09 -51.09 4.32
C THR A 148 14.60 -51.19 4.46
N LYS A 149 15.12 -51.19 5.70
CA LYS A 149 16.56 -51.27 6.02
C LYS A 149 17.39 -50.11 5.41
N ILE A 150 16.75 -48.98 5.11
CA ILE A 150 17.45 -47.79 4.56
C ILE A 150 18.18 -47.07 5.68
N VAL A 151 17.59 -47.03 6.90
CA VAL A 151 18.14 -46.39 8.11
C VAL A 151 18.11 -47.40 9.25
N ASN A 152 18.99 -47.25 10.24
CA ASN A 152 18.93 -48.01 11.47
C ASN A 152 17.78 -47.50 12.38
N LYS A 153 17.61 -48.15 13.56
CA LYS A 153 16.50 -47.81 14.46
C LYS A 153 16.66 -46.43 15.07
N GLU A 154 17.85 -46.07 15.48
CA GLU A 154 18.22 -44.80 16.09
C GLU A 154 17.99 -43.64 15.11
N GLU A 155 18.46 -43.77 13.88
CA GLU A 155 18.22 -42.82 12.81
C GLU A 155 16.72 -42.68 12.48
N ALA A 156 15.96 -43.77 12.46
CA ALA A 156 14.52 -43.74 12.22
C ALA A 156 13.78 -42.97 13.35
N GLU A 157 14.20 -43.17 14.61
CA GLU A 157 13.63 -42.44 15.73
C GLU A 157 13.97 -40.95 15.68
N GLU A 158 15.18 -40.59 15.32
CA GLU A 158 15.63 -39.21 15.13
C GLU A 158 14.85 -38.50 14.01
N ILE A 159 14.77 -39.14 12.82
CA ILE A 159 14.03 -38.61 11.66
C ILE A 159 12.55 -38.40 12.03
N PHE A 160 11.92 -39.36 12.72
CA PHE A 160 10.54 -39.19 13.13
C PHE A 160 10.39 -38.08 14.18
N GLY A 161 11.33 -37.96 15.12
CA GLY A 161 11.40 -36.86 16.08
C GLY A 161 11.44 -35.48 15.39
N TRP A 162 12.22 -35.38 14.32
CA TRP A 162 12.29 -34.17 13.50
C TRP A 162 10.97 -33.89 12.75
N ILE A 163 10.34 -34.90 12.14
CA ILE A 163 8.99 -34.77 11.55
C ILE A 163 7.99 -34.31 12.61
N GLN A 164 8.02 -34.87 13.80
CA GLN A 164 7.12 -34.48 14.89
C GLN A 164 7.36 -33.02 15.35
N ALA A 165 8.60 -32.60 15.46
CA ALA A 165 8.94 -31.22 15.78
C ALA A 165 8.45 -30.24 14.69
N SER A 166 8.65 -30.60 13.43
CA SER A 166 8.22 -29.80 12.28
C SER A 166 6.69 -29.66 12.18
N SER A 167 5.93 -30.57 12.77
CA SER A 167 4.46 -30.55 12.76
C SER A 167 3.86 -29.23 13.29
N ARG A 168 4.63 -28.50 14.09
CA ARG A 168 4.20 -27.20 14.66
C ARG A 168 4.17 -26.07 13.61
N TYR A 169 4.93 -26.22 12.51
CA TYR A 169 5.13 -25.16 11.52
C TYR A 169 5.06 -25.63 10.06
N ALA A 170 5.10 -26.95 9.79
CA ALA A 170 5.04 -27.47 8.43
C ALA A 170 3.82 -26.95 7.66
N PHE A 171 4.03 -26.55 6.41
CA PHE A 171 3.05 -25.89 5.56
C PHE A 171 2.62 -26.76 4.39
N ASN A 172 1.42 -26.51 3.86
CA ASN A 172 0.98 -27.17 2.64
C ASN A 172 1.69 -26.57 1.42
N LYS A 173 2.41 -27.38 0.65
CA LYS A 173 3.22 -26.92 -0.48
C LYS A 173 2.36 -26.38 -1.61
N SER A 174 1.24 -27.04 -1.94
CA SER A 174 0.37 -26.63 -3.04
C SER A 174 -0.21 -25.23 -2.79
N HIS A 175 -0.66 -24.97 -1.56
CA HIS A 175 -1.15 -23.65 -1.16
C HIS A 175 -0.03 -22.59 -1.26
N SER A 176 1.16 -22.91 -0.77
CA SER A 176 2.30 -21.98 -0.80
C SER A 176 2.73 -21.61 -2.22
N ILE A 177 2.78 -22.59 -3.12
CA ILE A 177 3.10 -22.37 -4.55
C ILE A 177 2.06 -21.47 -5.21
N SER A 178 0.75 -21.72 -4.98
CA SER A 178 -0.32 -20.89 -5.54
C SER A 178 -0.20 -19.42 -5.08
N TYR A 179 0.11 -19.21 -3.82
CA TYR A 179 0.34 -17.87 -3.26
C TYR A 179 1.62 -17.23 -3.81
N ALA A 180 2.69 -18.02 -4.02
CA ALA A 180 3.92 -17.53 -4.63
C ALA A 180 3.70 -17.04 -6.06
N VAL A 181 2.89 -17.74 -6.84
CA VAL A 181 2.51 -17.31 -8.19
C VAL A 181 1.74 -16.00 -8.16
N CYS A 182 0.77 -15.84 -7.26
CA CYS A 182 0.05 -14.57 -7.09
C CYS A 182 0.99 -13.44 -6.65
N SER A 183 1.94 -13.74 -5.74
CA SER A 183 2.96 -12.77 -5.30
C SER A 183 3.86 -12.35 -6.45
N TYR A 184 4.29 -13.30 -7.28
CA TYR A 184 5.10 -13.02 -8.46
C TYR A 184 4.35 -12.14 -9.47
N TRP A 185 3.10 -12.45 -9.78
CA TRP A 185 2.32 -11.65 -10.72
C TRP A 185 2.10 -10.23 -10.23
N SER A 186 1.80 -10.04 -8.94
CA SER A 186 1.68 -8.69 -8.38
C SER A 186 3.01 -7.94 -8.40
N ALA A 187 4.12 -8.61 -8.12
CA ALA A 187 5.46 -8.04 -8.22
C ALA A 187 5.85 -7.72 -9.68
N TYR A 188 5.47 -8.57 -10.63
CA TYR A 188 5.70 -8.34 -12.05
C TYR A 188 4.97 -7.08 -12.53
N GLN A 189 3.69 -6.93 -12.19
CA GLN A 189 2.94 -5.71 -12.52
C GLN A 189 3.60 -4.47 -11.93
N LYS A 190 4.02 -4.55 -10.67
CA LYS A 190 4.71 -3.44 -10.01
C LYS A 190 6.06 -3.11 -10.66
N ALA A 191 6.81 -4.13 -11.09
CA ALA A 191 8.11 -3.95 -11.71
C ALA A 191 8.01 -3.30 -13.11
N HIS A 192 6.99 -3.66 -13.89
CA HIS A 192 6.84 -3.25 -15.28
C HIS A 192 5.88 -2.09 -15.49
N ASN A 193 4.85 -1.97 -14.66
CA ASN A 193 3.82 -0.93 -14.74
C ASN A 193 3.65 -0.25 -13.36
N PRO A 194 4.72 0.38 -12.81
CA PRO A 194 4.68 0.88 -11.44
C PRO A 194 3.67 2.02 -11.25
N GLU A 195 3.47 2.88 -12.23
CA GLU A 195 2.51 3.99 -12.14
C GLU A 195 1.08 3.47 -11.97
N GLU A 196 0.64 2.55 -12.84
CA GLU A 196 -0.67 1.93 -12.78
C GLU A 196 -0.85 1.08 -11.53
N PHE A 197 0.21 0.40 -11.11
CA PHE A 197 0.21 -0.39 -9.87
C PHE A 197 -0.06 0.49 -8.65
N PHE A 198 0.72 1.54 -8.45
CA PHE A 198 0.55 2.44 -7.31
C PHE A 198 -0.77 3.20 -7.38
N LEU A 199 -1.19 3.64 -8.58
CA LEU A 199 -2.49 4.28 -8.76
C LEU A 199 -3.63 3.36 -8.32
N SER A 200 -3.62 2.10 -8.76
CA SER A 200 -4.65 1.12 -8.41
C SER A 200 -4.74 0.89 -6.90
N TYR A 201 -3.59 0.76 -6.22
CA TYR A 201 -3.57 0.61 -4.76
C TYR A 201 -4.03 1.85 -4.01
N LEU A 202 -3.61 3.04 -4.46
CA LEU A 202 -4.04 4.31 -3.86
C LEU A 202 -5.53 4.56 -4.04
N TYR A 203 -6.10 4.15 -5.18
CA TYR A 203 -7.54 4.28 -5.43
C TYR A 203 -8.39 3.57 -4.38
N TYR A 204 -7.94 2.40 -3.89
CA TYR A 204 -8.60 1.61 -2.87
C TYR A 204 -8.04 1.79 -1.46
N ALA A 205 -7.06 2.66 -1.27
CA ALA A 205 -6.40 2.84 0.03
C ALA A 205 -7.37 3.32 1.13
N ASN A 206 -8.40 4.08 0.76
CA ASN A 206 -9.43 4.56 1.69
C ASN A 206 -10.31 3.44 2.28
N GLU A 207 -10.28 2.23 1.73
CA GLU A 207 -11.01 1.05 2.21
C GLU A 207 -10.21 0.24 3.24
N LYS A 208 -8.94 0.58 3.47
CA LYS A 208 -8.07 -0.09 4.45
C LYS A 208 -8.38 0.37 5.88
N GLN A 209 -7.96 -0.42 6.86
CA GLN A 209 -8.17 -0.13 8.28
C GLN A 209 -7.55 1.20 8.72
N ASP A 210 -6.35 1.51 8.23
CA ASP A 210 -5.68 2.80 8.40
C ASP A 210 -5.32 3.39 7.03
N PRO A 211 -6.25 4.14 6.41
CA PRO A 211 -6.03 4.73 5.09
C PRO A 211 -4.83 5.66 5.01
N HIS A 212 -4.59 6.45 6.05
CA HIS A 212 -3.51 7.43 6.04
C HIS A 212 -2.13 6.77 6.07
N GLN A 213 -1.96 5.74 6.90
CA GLN A 213 -0.73 4.96 6.96
C GLN A 213 -0.51 4.24 5.63
N GLU A 214 -1.56 3.63 5.05
CA GLU A 214 -1.49 2.94 3.78
C GLU A 214 -1.04 3.86 2.64
N ILE A 215 -1.68 5.03 2.50
CA ILE A 215 -1.33 6.05 1.50
C ILE A 215 0.12 6.53 1.70
N TYR A 216 0.52 6.79 2.95
CA TYR A 216 1.88 7.20 3.27
C TYR A 216 2.93 6.16 2.83
N GLU A 217 2.69 4.88 3.13
CA GLU A 217 3.60 3.79 2.75
C GLU A 217 3.67 3.58 1.25
N LEU A 218 2.53 3.63 0.55
CA LEU A 218 2.47 3.53 -0.91
C LEU A 218 3.22 4.66 -1.60
N ILE A 219 2.99 5.91 -1.19
CA ILE A 219 3.67 7.08 -1.74
C ILE A 219 5.17 7.05 -1.42
N SER A 220 5.54 6.59 -0.22
CA SER A 220 6.94 6.49 0.18
C SER A 220 7.68 5.48 -0.67
N GLU A 221 7.05 4.35 -1.00
CA GLU A 221 7.66 3.34 -1.86
C GLU A 221 7.60 3.73 -3.35
N ALA A 222 6.56 4.44 -3.81
CA ALA A 222 6.47 4.95 -5.18
C ALA A 222 7.65 5.85 -5.55
N LYS A 223 8.19 6.60 -4.60
CA LYS A 223 9.41 7.40 -4.79
C LYS A 223 10.64 6.57 -5.17
N LEU A 224 10.70 5.31 -4.77
CA LEU A 224 11.78 4.39 -5.15
C LEU A 224 11.68 3.93 -6.62
N PHE A 225 10.61 4.30 -7.29
CA PHE A 225 10.34 4.10 -8.72
C PHE A 225 10.29 5.42 -9.49
N ASP A 226 10.84 6.49 -8.90
CA ASP A 226 10.85 7.85 -9.46
C ASP A 226 9.44 8.45 -9.68
N ILE A 227 8.42 7.88 -9.05
CA ILE A 227 7.04 8.35 -9.12
C ILE A 227 6.79 9.39 -8.02
N GLN A 228 6.45 10.61 -8.44
CA GLN A 228 6.12 11.71 -7.53
C GLN A 228 4.62 11.79 -7.28
N ALA A 229 4.23 11.90 -6.00
CA ALA A 229 2.87 12.27 -5.63
C ALA A 229 2.72 13.79 -5.51
N ARG A 230 1.60 14.32 -5.98
CA ARG A 230 1.25 15.75 -5.99
C ARG A 230 -0.15 15.96 -5.44
N THR A 231 -0.34 17.10 -4.77
CA THR A 231 -1.69 17.58 -4.43
C THR A 231 -2.43 17.99 -5.70
N PRO A 232 -3.77 17.90 -5.75
CA PRO A 232 -4.53 18.39 -6.87
C PRO A 232 -4.30 19.89 -7.06
N SER A 233 -4.49 20.35 -8.27
CA SER A 233 -4.41 21.78 -8.62
C SER A 233 -5.54 22.14 -9.59
N ILE A 234 -5.76 23.42 -9.76
CA ILE A 234 -6.76 23.93 -10.69
C ILE A 234 -6.52 23.45 -12.15
N ALA A 235 -5.27 23.17 -12.49
CA ALA A 235 -4.88 22.64 -13.80
C ALA A 235 -5.07 21.13 -13.93
N ASN A 236 -5.02 20.42 -12.78
CA ASN A 236 -5.20 18.95 -12.74
C ASN A 236 -5.88 18.53 -11.45
N TYR A 237 -7.16 18.20 -11.54
CA TYR A 237 -7.98 17.68 -10.44
C TYR A 237 -8.96 16.64 -10.95
N GLN A 238 -9.21 15.66 -10.11
CA GLN A 238 -10.21 14.61 -10.31
C GLN A 238 -10.88 14.33 -8.94
N ASP A 239 -11.89 13.50 -8.92
CA ASP A 239 -12.54 13.11 -7.67
C ASP A 239 -11.64 12.24 -6.79
N LYS A 240 -10.90 11.29 -7.38
CA LYS A 240 -9.97 10.37 -6.72
C LYS A 240 -8.56 10.47 -7.31
N PHE A 241 -7.63 9.68 -6.75
CA PHE A 241 -6.26 9.56 -7.28
C PHE A 241 -6.27 9.35 -8.79
N ASN A 242 -5.37 10.03 -9.47
CA ASN A 242 -5.20 9.96 -10.92
C ASN A 242 -3.73 10.13 -11.29
N THR A 243 -3.39 9.85 -12.56
CA THR A 243 -2.05 10.09 -13.10
C THR A 243 -2.09 11.15 -14.18
N HIS A 244 -1.03 11.94 -14.26
CA HIS A 244 -0.82 12.90 -15.33
C HIS A 244 0.68 13.17 -15.48
N ASN A 245 1.21 12.98 -16.71
CA ASN A 245 2.62 13.21 -17.03
C ASN A 245 3.60 12.50 -16.07
N GLY A 246 3.38 11.20 -15.80
CA GLY A 246 4.26 10.39 -14.95
C GLY A 246 4.22 10.75 -13.45
N LYS A 247 3.18 11.47 -13.00
CA LYS A 247 2.98 11.84 -11.59
C LYS A 247 1.61 11.40 -11.12
N ILE A 248 1.54 10.93 -9.88
CA ILE A 248 0.27 10.62 -9.22
C ILE A 248 -0.24 11.87 -8.53
N TYR A 249 -1.50 12.20 -8.78
CA TYR A 249 -2.20 13.31 -8.12
C TYR A 249 -3.26 12.77 -7.17
N PHE A 250 -3.33 13.36 -5.98
CA PHE A 250 -4.47 13.16 -5.09
C PHE A 250 -5.73 13.66 -5.76
N GLY A 251 -6.83 12.93 -5.61
CA GLY A 251 -8.15 13.44 -5.93
C GLY A 251 -8.65 14.44 -4.87
N ILE A 252 -9.67 15.20 -5.22
CA ILE A 252 -10.32 16.12 -4.27
C ILE A 252 -10.85 15.37 -3.05
N LYS A 253 -11.46 14.18 -3.26
CA LYS A 253 -12.03 13.37 -2.17
C LYS A 253 -11.00 12.62 -1.33
N ASP A 254 -9.74 12.56 -1.77
CA ASP A 254 -8.64 11.96 -1.01
C ASP A 254 -8.01 12.95 -0.01
N ILE A 255 -8.46 14.21 -0.01
CA ILE A 255 -8.04 15.23 0.95
C ILE A 255 -8.89 15.12 2.22
N LYS A 256 -8.25 15.00 3.38
CA LYS A 256 -8.89 14.73 4.69
C LYS A 256 -10.15 15.56 4.97
N SER A 257 -10.13 16.85 4.63
CA SER A 257 -11.26 17.76 4.88
C SER A 257 -12.27 17.83 3.75
N LEU A 258 -12.05 17.08 2.65
CA LEU A 258 -12.85 17.12 1.42
C LEU A 258 -13.44 15.75 1.06
N THR A 259 -13.47 14.82 2.00
CA THR A 259 -14.01 13.46 1.77
C THR A 259 -15.52 13.46 1.53
N GLY A 260 -16.02 12.45 0.83
CA GLY A 260 -17.44 12.20 0.63
C GLY A 260 -18.18 13.40 0.02
N LYS A 261 -19.33 13.76 0.62
CA LYS A 261 -20.24 14.81 0.12
C LYS A 261 -19.57 16.19 0.01
N THR A 262 -18.60 16.51 0.86
CA THR A 262 -17.87 17.79 0.78
C THR A 262 -17.05 17.89 -0.50
N GLY A 263 -16.38 16.83 -0.90
CA GLY A 263 -15.65 16.78 -2.17
C GLY A 263 -16.59 16.83 -3.38
N ASP A 264 -17.74 16.14 -3.32
CA ASP A 264 -18.76 16.24 -4.38
C ASP A 264 -19.25 17.68 -4.54
N ASN A 265 -19.52 18.37 -3.43
CA ASN A 265 -19.92 19.78 -3.46
C ASN A 265 -18.85 20.67 -4.10
N VAL A 266 -17.57 20.43 -3.86
CA VAL A 266 -16.47 21.19 -4.49
C VAL A 266 -16.47 20.96 -6.00
N LEU A 267 -16.56 19.71 -6.45
CA LEU A 267 -16.56 19.38 -7.89
C LEU A 267 -17.78 19.97 -8.60
N ASN A 268 -18.94 19.87 -7.97
CA ASN A 268 -20.17 20.47 -8.49
C ASN A 268 -20.08 22.00 -8.54
N ALA A 269 -19.53 22.63 -7.52
CA ALA A 269 -19.33 24.08 -7.48
C ALA A 269 -18.39 24.59 -8.58
N ILE A 270 -17.33 23.83 -8.87
CA ILE A 270 -16.44 24.15 -10.00
C ILE A 270 -17.23 24.08 -11.32
N THR A 271 -17.99 23.02 -11.53
CA THR A 271 -18.81 22.86 -12.74
C THR A 271 -19.85 23.98 -12.90
N GLU A 272 -20.50 24.37 -11.80
CA GLU A 272 -21.46 25.45 -11.78
C GLU A 272 -20.81 26.80 -12.11
N ALA A 273 -19.67 27.11 -11.48
CA ALA A 273 -18.93 28.34 -11.76
C ALA A 273 -18.43 28.40 -13.25
N GLU A 274 -17.96 27.29 -13.79
CA GLU A 274 -17.58 27.18 -15.20
C GLU A 274 -18.77 27.48 -16.13
N LYS A 275 -19.96 26.95 -15.79
CA LYS A 275 -21.18 27.17 -16.56
C LYS A 275 -21.63 28.63 -16.52
N VAL A 276 -21.57 29.28 -15.34
CA VAL A 276 -21.95 30.69 -15.18
C VAL A 276 -21.03 31.63 -15.98
N LEU A 277 -19.72 31.34 -16.00
CA LEU A 277 -18.73 32.19 -16.70
C LEU A 277 -18.45 31.73 -18.13
N ASP A 278 -19.08 30.67 -18.61
CA ASP A 278 -18.89 30.06 -19.92
C ASP A 278 -17.39 29.85 -20.28
N LYS A 279 -16.62 29.37 -19.33
CA LYS A 279 -15.20 29.08 -19.50
C LYS A 279 -14.69 28.09 -18.48
N LYS A 280 -13.58 27.39 -18.79
CA LYS A 280 -12.93 26.47 -17.86
C LYS A 280 -12.28 27.20 -16.69
N ILE A 281 -12.31 26.60 -15.51
CA ILE A 281 -11.77 27.15 -14.26
C ILE A 281 -10.27 27.52 -14.40
N THR A 282 -9.52 26.83 -15.24
CA THR A 282 -8.13 27.15 -15.56
C THR A 282 -7.91 28.52 -16.22
N LYS A 283 -8.99 29.12 -16.75
CA LYS A 283 -9.00 30.45 -17.38
C LYS A 283 -9.63 31.52 -16.49
N PHE A 284 -10.04 31.18 -15.27
CA PHE A 284 -10.58 32.16 -14.32
C PHE A 284 -9.48 33.13 -13.89
N THR A 285 -9.87 34.33 -13.53
CA THR A 285 -9.03 35.25 -12.75
C THR A 285 -9.20 34.95 -11.28
N TRP A 286 -8.27 35.41 -10.44
CA TRP A 286 -8.38 35.16 -9.00
C TRP A 286 -9.63 35.79 -8.39
N ILE A 287 -10.01 36.97 -8.84
CA ILE A 287 -11.25 37.63 -8.40
C ILE A 287 -12.49 36.79 -8.78
N GLU A 288 -12.49 36.12 -9.93
CA GLU A 288 -13.59 35.24 -10.31
C GLU A 288 -13.69 34.02 -9.40
N ILE A 289 -12.57 33.48 -8.94
CA ILE A 289 -12.58 32.42 -7.92
C ILE A 289 -13.30 32.89 -6.65
N LEU A 290 -12.99 34.11 -6.18
CA LEU A 290 -13.61 34.65 -4.97
C LEU A 290 -15.10 34.97 -5.17
N LEU A 291 -15.50 35.45 -6.36
CA LEU A 291 -16.88 35.84 -6.64
C LEU A 291 -17.79 34.67 -7.05
N PHE A 292 -17.30 33.73 -7.81
CA PHE A 292 -18.13 32.68 -8.44
C PHE A 292 -17.93 31.29 -7.89
N LEU A 293 -16.74 30.94 -7.35
CA LEU A 293 -16.50 29.63 -6.73
C LEU A 293 -16.63 29.66 -5.21
N ALA A 294 -16.02 30.65 -4.54
CA ALA A 294 -16.00 30.69 -3.08
C ALA A 294 -17.39 30.72 -2.43
N PRO A 295 -18.42 31.37 -2.99
CA PRO A 295 -19.78 31.33 -2.43
C PRO A 295 -20.45 29.96 -2.50
N LEU A 296 -20.05 29.08 -3.43
CA LEU A 296 -20.68 27.80 -3.68
C LEU A 296 -20.12 26.66 -2.79
N ILE A 297 -19.00 26.90 -2.11
CA ILE A 297 -18.37 25.93 -1.21
C ILE A 297 -18.25 26.48 0.22
N ASN A 298 -18.23 25.58 1.19
CA ASN A 298 -18.09 26.00 2.58
C ASN A 298 -16.65 26.48 2.90
N SER A 299 -16.53 27.25 3.98
CA SER A 299 -15.26 27.84 4.41
C SER A 299 -14.17 26.80 4.67
N THR A 300 -14.51 25.65 5.23
CA THR A 300 -13.57 24.56 5.49
C THR A 300 -13.00 24.02 4.19
N ALA A 301 -13.84 23.80 3.18
CA ALA A 301 -13.43 23.34 1.86
C ALA A 301 -12.52 24.34 1.14
N PHE A 302 -12.88 25.65 1.14
CA PHE A 302 -12.04 26.66 0.51
C PHE A 302 -10.66 26.76 1.19
N LYS A 303 -10.63 26.76 2.52
CA LYS A 303 -9.37 26.77 3.29
C LYS A 303 -8.53 25.53 3.02
N ALA A 304 -9.14 24.36 2.94
CA ALA A 304 -8.44 23.12 2.60
C ALA A 304 -7.81 23.19 1.21
N LEU A 305 -8.56 23.61 0.18
CA LEU A 305 -8.06 23.81 -1.17
C LEU A 305 -6.90 24.82 -1.21
N SER A 306 -7.03 25.94 -0.52
CA SER A 306 -5.96 26.94 -0.42
C SER A 306 -4.71 26.37 0.23
N SER A 307 -4.87 25.64 1.35
CA SER A 307 -3.76 25.08 2.15
C SER A 307 -2.94 24.03 1.38
N ILE A 308 -3.60 23.20 0.57
CA ILE A 308 -2.91 22.23 -0.29
C ILE A 308 -2.27 22.85 -1.53
N GLY A 309 -2.53 24.14 -1.78
CA GLY A 309 -2.03 24.87 -2.94
C GLY A 309 -2.80 24.54 -4.24
N PHE A 310 -4.10 24.29 -4.15
CA PHE A 310 -4.95 23.99 -5.30
C PHE A 310 -4.89 25.11 -6.37
N PHE A 311 -4.74 26.37 -5.93
CA PHE A 311 -4.69 27.54 -6.79
C PHE A 311 -3.29 27.92 -7.29
N ARG A 312 -2.24 27.07 -7.07
CA ARG A 312 -0.83 27.39 -7.40
C ARG A 312 -0.54 27.64 -8.87
N ASP A 313 -1.32 26.99 -9.76
CA ASP A 313 -1.12 27.06 -11.21
C ASP A 313 -1.87 28.24 -11.84
N PHE A 314 -2.31 29.18 -11.02
CA PHE A 314 -3.09 30.33 -11.46
C PHE A 314 -2.19 31.38 -12.17
N ASN A 315 -2.72 32.03 -13.19
CA ASN A 315 -2.04 33.08 -13.97
C ASN A 315 -1.66 34.33 -13.16
N GLY A 316 -1.46 34.30 -11.94
CA GLY A 316 -1.06 35.39 -11.07
C GLY A 316 -0.23 34.94 -9.89
N LYS A 317 0.27 33.69 -9.93
CA LYS A 317 1.10 33.11 -8.87
C LYS A 317 0.46 33.25 -7.48
N ILE A 318 -0.77 32.80 -7.34
CA ILE A 318 -1.49 32.82 -6.06
C ILE A 318 -0.82 31.87 -5.09
N THR A 319 -0.14 32.40 -4.08
CA THR A 319 0.43 31.63 -2.99
C THR A 319 -0.66 31.14 -2.04
N ARG A 320 -0.35 30.11 -1.23
CA ARG A 320 -1.28 29.60 -0.21
C ARG A 320 -1.72 30.69 0.77
N ASN A 321 -0.76 31.50 1.22
CA ASN A 321 -1.03 32.59 2.16
C ASN A 321 -1.90 33.67 1.52
N LYS A 322 -1.63 34.05 0.28
CA LYS A 322 -2.46 35.02 -0.44
C LYS A 322 -3.87 34.49 -0.63
N ALA A 323 -4.04 33.24 -1.02
CA ALA A 323 -5.36 32.63 -1.20
C ALA A 323 -6.18 32.64 0.12
N LEU A 324 -5.54 32.28 1.23
CA LEU A 324 -6.20 32.31 2.55
C LEU A 324 -6.51 33.72 2.99
N TYR A 325 -5.59 34.67 2.82
CA TYR A 325 -5.75 36.06 3.23
C TYR A 325 -6.87 36.74 2.44
N ASP A 326 -6.83 36.68 1.12
CA ASP A 326 -7.87 37.29 0.26
C ASP A 326 -9.26 36.66 0.55
N TYR A 327 -9.31 35.37 0.84
CA TYR A 327 -10.56 34.71 1.21
C TYR A 327 -11.11 35.20 2.57
N GLU A 328 -10.27 35.41 3.59
CA GLU A 328 -10.71 35.96 4.86
C GLU A 328 -11.25 37.38 4.69
N ILE A 329 -10.62 38.23 3.86
CA ILE A 329 -11.15 39.54 3.53
C ILE A 329 -12.50 39.41 2.84
N TYR A 330 -12.61 38.54 1.81
CA TYR A 330 -13.88 38.29 1.13
C TYR A 330 -14.98 37.81 2.09
N ARG A 331 -14.66 37.02 3.09
CA ARG A 331 -15.62 36.50 4.08
C ARG A 331 -16.26 37.60 4.92
N VAL A 332 -15.50 38.60 5.30
CA VAL A 332 -16.01 39.70 6.16
C VAL A 332 -16.95 40.67 5.42
N LEU A 333 -17.03 40.57 4.09
CA LEU A 333 -18.01 41.32 3.31
C LEU A 333 -19.44 40.86 3.64
N THR A 334 -20.37 41.81 3.72
CA THR A 334 -21.79 41.52 3.88
C THR A 334 -22.40 40.88 2.63
N ALA A 335 -23.55 40.23 2.79
CA ALA A 335 -24.27 39.67 1.65
C ALA A 335 -24.62 40.70 0.58
N ALA A 336 -24.97 41.93 0.99
CA ALA A 336 -25.24 43.04 0.07
C ALA A 336 -23.99 43.49 -0.70
N GLU A 337 -22.84 43.59 -0.04
CA GLU A 337 -21.55 43.92 -0.67
C GLU A 337 -21.13 42.85 -1.67
N LYS A 338 -21.24 41.57 -1.29
CA LYS A 338 -20.96 40.43 -2.20
C LYS A 338 -21.85 40.43 -3.44
N LYS A 339 -23.16 40.67 -3.23
CA LYS A 339 -24.12 40.78 -4.32
C LYS A 339 -23.82 41.97 -5.25
N TRP A 340 -23.42 43.14 -4.64
CA TRP A 340 -23.04 44.29 -5.42
C TRP A 340 -21.81 44.02 -6.29
N LEU A 341 -20.75 43.39 -5.74
CA LEU A 341 -19.56 42.99 -6.48
C LEU A 341 -19.94 42.06 -7.63
N LEU A 342 -20.74 41.02 -7.37
CA LEU A 342 -21.18 40.06 -8.37
C LEU A 342 -21.91 40.74 -9.53
N ASN A 343 -22.90 41.63 -9.24
CA ASN A 343 -23.70 42.31 -10.25
C ASN A 343 -22.87 43.31 -11.10
N ASN A 344 -21.82 43.88 -10.55
CA ASN A 344 -20.98 44.86 -11.25
C ASN A 344 -19.77 44.28 -11.93
N TYR A 345 -19.44 43.01 -11.69
CA TYR A 345 -18.24 42.36 -12.24
C TYR A 345 -18.17 42.40 -13.78
N SER A 346 -19.27 42.10 -14.46
CA SER A 346 -19.35 42.08 -15.93
C SER A 346 -18.98 43.43 -16.57
N ASN A 347 -19.31 44.54 -15.91
CA ASN A 347 -19.02 45.88 -16.37
C ASN A 347 -17.62 46.36 -15.97
N LYS A 348 -17.18 46.04 -14.76
CA LYS A 348 -15.93 46.56 -14.16
C LYS A 348 -14.73 45.69 -14.46
N LYS A 349 -14.88 44.36 -14.57
CA LYS A 349 -13.83 43.37 -14.86
C LYS A 349 -12.56 43.57 -14.01
N TRP A 350 -12.72 43.71 -12.68
CA TRP A 350 -11.62 43.93 -11.74
C TRP A 350 -10.52 42.87 -11.92
N LYS A 351 -9.26 43.31 -11.81
CA LYS A 351 -8.08 42.41 -11.90
C LYS A 351 -7.67 41.86 -10.54
N SER A 352 -8.07 42.47 -9.43
CA SER A 352 -7.74 42.04 -8.06
C SER A 352 -8.90 42.34 -7.10
N LEU A 353 -8.84 41.68 -5.92
CA LEU A 353 -9.78 41.98 -4.82
C LEU A 353 -9.64 43.43 -4.36
N THR A 354 -8.41 43.95 -4.25
CA THR A 354 -8.12 45.34 -3.88
C THR A 354 -8.85 46.33 -4.80
N ASN A 355 -8.77 46.15 -6.14
CA ASN A 355 -9.50 47.03 -7.06
C ASN A 355 -11.03 46.94 -6.87
N ALA A 356 -11.55 45.75 -6.58
CA ALA A 356 -12.98 45.57 -6.32
C ALA A 356 -13.41 46.27 -5.02
N LEU A 357 -12.57 46.23 -3.99
CA LEU A 357 -12.83 46.90 -2.69
C LEU A 357 -12.73 48.40 -2.79
N GLN A 358 -11.81 48.95 -3.59
CA GLN A 358 -11.71 50.42 -3.85
C GLN A 358 -13.01 50.96 -4.46
N ASP A 359 -13.56 50.24 -5.43
CA ASP A 359 -14.85 50.64 -6.06
C ASP A 359 -16.03 50.45 -5.10
N LEU A 360 -15.94 49.56 -4.13
CA LEU A 360 -16.97 49.30 -3.11
C LEU A 360 -16.95 50.36 -1.97
N ALA A 361 -15.78 50.88 -1.60
CA ALA A 361 -15.60 51.80 -0.48
C ALA A 361 -16.50 53.04 -0.54
N PRO A 362 -16.73 53.70 -1.70
CA PRO A 362 -17.60 54.87 -1.80
C PRO A 362 -19.08 54.58 -1.51
N THR A 363 -19.50 53.32 -1.54
CA THR A 363 -20.92 52.93 -1.35
C THR A 363 -21.31 52.72 0.10
N LYS A 364 -20.37 52.84 1.06
CA LYS A 364 -20.61 52.59 2.47
C LYS A 364 -21.17 53.84 3.18
N LYS A 365 -22.45 53.78 3.57
CA LYS A 365 -23.02 54.71 4.56
C LYS A 365 -22.49 54.37 5.96
N GLU A 366 -22.01 55.37 6.69
CA GLU A 366 -21.56 55.24 8.08
C GLU A 366 -22.70 54.79 9.00
N GLY A 367 -22.46 53.83 9.85
CA GLY A 367 -23.41 53.38 10.86
C GLY A 367 -23.04 52.12 11.63
N GLY A 368 -22.55 52.32 12.85
CA GLY A 368 -22.78 51.60 14.09
C GLY A 368 -22.28 50.19 14.34
N GLY A 369 -21.46 50.02 15.39
CA GLY A 369 -21.12 48.78 16.09
C GLY A 369 -19.66 48.33 15.95
N THR A 370 -19.04 47.81 17.03
CA THR A 370 -17.64 47.41 17.13
C THR A 370 -17.21 46.41 16.02
N SER A 371 -18.04 45.46 15.69
CA SER A 371 -17.76 44.49 14.58
C SER A 371 -17.75 45.14 13.20
N LYS A 372 -18.43 46.27 13.01
CA LYS A 372 -18.38 47.04 11.76
C LYS A 372 -17.11 47.87 11.64
N GLN A 373 -16.57 48.37 12.76
CA GLN A 373 -15.30 49.12 12.79
C GLN A 373 -14.12 48.20 12.48
N GLU A 374 -14.06 47.01 13.11
CA GLU A 374 -13.02 46.01 12.81
C GLU A 374 -13.04 45.59 11.35
N ARG A 375 -14.22 45.37 10.78
CA ARG A 375 -14.40 45.04 9.39
C ARG A 375 -13.97 46.17 8.44
N LYS A 376 -14.33 47.42 8.77
CA LYS A 376 -13.95 48.62 8.04
C LYS A 376 -12.42 48.71 8.00
N GLN A 377 -11.77 48.51 9.14
CA GLN A 377 -10.32 48.59 9.28
C GLN A 377 -9.61 47.51 8.45
N VAL A 378 -10.14 46.25 8.41
CA VAL A 378 -9.61 45.18 7.58
C VAL A 378 -9.69 45.54 6.07
N ILE A 379 -10.79 46.14 5.64
CA ILE A 379 -10.97 46.55 4.24
C ILE A 379 -10.10 47.77 3.91
N GLU A 380 -10.00 48.73 4.81
CA GLU A 380 -9.17 49.93 4.63
C GLU A 380 -7.67 49.62 4.61
N ASN A 381 -7.22 48.68 5.41
CA ASN A 381 -5.83 48.21 5.41
C ASN A 381 -5.45 47.45 4.14
N GLU A 382 -6.44 46.94 3.37
CA GLU A 382 -6.20 46.23 2.11
C GLU A 382 -6.29 47.14 0.88
N ILE A 383 -6.96 48.30 1.01
CA ILE A 383 -7.04 49.33 -0.05
C ILE A 383 -5.78 50.20 -0.05
#